data_5601deb791c7dfeeea3b87a2a083c82b
#
_entry.id   5601deb791c7dfeeea3b87a2a083c82b
#
_cell.length_a   1.000
_cell.length_b   1.000
_cell.length_c   1.000
_cell.angle_alpha   90.00
_cell.angle_beta   90.00
_cell.angle_gamma   90.00
#
_symmetry.space_group_name_H-M   'P 1'
#
loop_
_entity.id
_entity.type
_entity.pdbx_description
1 polymer ?
#
loop_
_entity_poly.entity_id
_entity_poly.type
_entity_poly.pdbx_seq_one_letter_code
_entity_poly.pdbx_strand_id
1 'polypeptide(L)'
;LEWHDPKTGDVSSGYRESGYLPEAVINFLALLGWNPGNDQELMSMDELIRLFDLGRCSKAGAKFDYKKGIWFNHEYILQKSDAELAELFKPVLTQQGVDVSKYSDAYLTTVVSLVKGRVNFVKELWEQARFFFEAPTTYAEKDVKKRWKEDTPAILTELIAILQGMDNFESKPSEEVVI
;
A
#
# COMPACT_ATOMS: atom_id res chain seq x y z
N LEU A 1 1.30 -4.12 -20.35
CA LEU A 1 1.93 -4.87 -21.46
C LEU A 1 3.35 -5.24 -21.07
N GLU A 2 3.64 -6.51 -21.06
CA GLU A 2 4.98 -7.04 -20.88
C GLU A 2 5.76 -6.86 -22.18
N TRP A 3 6.97 -6.32 -22.11
CA TRP A 3 7.84 -6.15 -23.27
C TRP A 3 9.10 -7.00 -23.11
N HIS A 4 9.42 -7.77 -24.14
CA HIS A 4 10.59 -8.59 -24.19
C HIS A 4 11.63 -7.95 -25.13
N ASP A 5 12.81 -7.62 -24.63
CA ASP A 5 13.88 -7.11 -25.47
C ASP A 5 14.40 -8.24 -26.39
N PRO A 6 14.23 -8.12 -27.70
CA PRO A 6 14.66 -9.18 -28.62
C PRO A 6 16.18 -9.33 -28.71
N LYS A 7 16.96 -8.39 -28.19
CA LYS A 7 18.44 -8.42 -28.23
C LYS A 7 19.05 -8.95 -26.94
N THR A 8 18.48 -8.55 -25.78
CA THR A 8 19.05 -8.94 -24.48
C THR A 8 18.28 -10.05 -23.81
N GLY A 9 17.04 -10.32 -24.25
CA GLY A 9 16.14 -11.26 -23.59
C GLY A 9 15.50 -10.70 -22.29
N ASP A 10 15.79 -9.46 -21.94
CA ASP A 10 15.24 -8.82 -20.75
C ASP A 10 13.73 -8.66 -20.88
N VAL A 11 13.03 -8.89 -19.77
CA VAL A 11 11.58 -8.75 -19.66
C VAL A 11 11.27 -7.52 -18.83
N SER A 12 10.61 -6.54 -19.43
CA SER A 12 10.10 -5.35 -18.74
C SER A 12 8.59 -5.43 -18.59
N SER A 13 8.11 -5.38 -17.36
CA SER A 13 6.66 -5.26 -17.12
C SER A 13 6.22 -3.81 -17.36
N GLY A 14 4.98 -3.65 -17.88
CA GLY A 14 4.39 -2.33 -18.04
C GLY A 14 4.07 -1.68 -16.69
N TYR A 15 3.78 -0.38 -16.68
CA TYR A 15 3.41 0.35 -15.47
C TYR A 15 2.17 -0.25 -14.78
N ARG A 16 1.18 -0.69 -15.57
CA ARG A 16 -0.02 -1.34 -15.04
C ARG A 16 0.31 -2.64 -14.33
N GLU A 17 1.10 -3.49 -14.96
CA GLU A 17 1.53 -4.79 -14.40
C GLU A 17 2.44 -4.62 -13.19
N SER A 18 3.20 -3.53 -13.17
CA SER A 18 4.02 -3.13 -12.00
C SER A 18 3.17 -2.61 -10.84
N GLY A 19 1.88 -2.27 -11.08
CA GLY A 19 0.94 -1.84 -10.06
C GLY A 19 0.86 -0.32 -9.87
N TYR A 20 1.33 0.45 -10.85
CA TYR A 20 1.13 1.90 -10.83
C TYR A 20 -0.34 2.28 -11.04
N LEU A 21 -0.80 3.27 -10.32
CA LEU A 21 -2.09 3.92 -10.54
C LEU A 21 -2.03 4.77 -11.82
N PRO A 22 -3.07 4.73 -12.68
CA PRO A 22 -3.07 5.48 -13.94
C PRO A 22 -2.84 6.98 -13.74
N GLU A 23 -3.49 7.58 -12.75
CA GLU A 23 -3.37 8.99 -12.41
C GLU A 23 -1.95 9.37 -11.97
N ALA A 24 -1.26 8.50 -11.23
CA ALA A 24 0.12 8.71 -10.82
C ALA A 24 1.07 8.72 -12.04
N VAL A 25 0.88 7.78 -12.96
CA VAL A 25 1.68 7.70 -14.19
C VAL A 25 1.46 8.93 -15.06
N ILE A 26 0.21 9.35 -15.25
CA ILE A 26 -0.13 10.51 -16.09
C ILE A 26 0.50 11.77 -15.51
N ASN A 27 0.34 12.02 -14.21
CA ASN A 27 0.91 13.21 -13.57
C ASN A 27 2.44 13.20 -13.64
N PHE A 28 3.07 12.07 -13.34
CA PHE A 28 4.54 11.93 -13.43
C PHE A 28 5.04 12.17 -14.87
N LEU A 29 4.40 11.57 -15.89
CA LEU A 29 4.78 11.75 -17.29
C LEU A 29 4.57 13.20 -17.77
N ALA A 30 3.51 13.87 -17.32
CA ALA A 30 3.27 15.27 -17.65
C ALA A 30 4.46 16.14 -17.19
N LEU A 31 4.95 15.93 -15.99
CA LEU A 31 6.07 16.71 -15.43
C LEU A 31 7.45 16.32 -15.99
N LEU A 32 7.55 15.26 -16.79
CA LEU A 32 8.82 14.88 -17.41
C LEU A 32 9.34 15.89 -18.43
N GLY A 33 8.45 16.64 -19.06
CA GLY A 33 8.87 17.63 -20.06
C GLY A 33 8.08 18.93 -19.99
N TRP A 34 7.26 19.12 -18.97
CA TRP A 34 6.43 20.29 -18.77
C TRP A 34 6.41 20.66 -17.28
N ASN A 35 6.11 21.92 -16.96
CA ASN A 35 5.85 22.35 -15.60
C ASN A 35 4.70 23.38 -15.54
N PRO A 36 3.92 23.41 -14.44
CA PRO A 36 2.78 24.31 -14.29
C PRO A 36 3.17 25.77 -14.06
N GLY A 37 4.45 26.08 -13.93
CA GLY A 37 4.97 27.41 -13.62
C GLY A 37 4.98 27.75 -12.13
N ASN A 38 4.77 26.74 -11.29
CA ASN A 38 4.88 26.79 -9.82
C ASN A 38 5.50 25.48 -9.32
N ASP A 39 5.63 25.29 -8.01
CA ASP A 39 6.23 24.11 -7.39
C ASP A 39 5.21 22.98 -7.14
N GLN A 40 4.00 23.07 -7.70
CA GLN A 40 2.99 22.04 -7.56
C GLN A 40 3.37 20.80 -8.38
N GLU A 41 3.54 19.68 -7.72
CA GLU A 41 3.87 18.40 -8.36
C GLU A 41 2.65 17.46 -8.47
N LEU A 42 1.79 17.42 -7.44
CA LEU A 42 0.60 16.56 -7.44
C LEU A 42 -0.60 17.34 -8.00
N MET A 43 -1.14 16.84 -9.10
CA MET A 43 -2.24 17.48 -9.83
C MET A 43 -3.26 16.44 -10.29
N SER A 44 -4.53 16.70 -10.04
CA SER A 44 -5.61 15.93 -10.62
C SER A 44 -5.60 16.05 -12.16
N MET A 45 -6.32 15.15 -12.85
CA MET A 45 -6.47 15.20 -14.30
C MET A 45 -7.07 16.55 -14.74
N ASP A 46 -8.07 17.06 -14.03
CA ASP A 46 -8.71 18.34 -14.35
C ASP A 46 -7.74 19.51 -14.17
N GLU A 47 -6.89 19.48 -13.16
CA GLU A 47 -5.84 20.48 -12.96
C GLU A 47 -4.79 20.41 -14.06
N LEU A 48 -4.35 19.20 -14.45
CA LEU A 48 -3.41 19.00 -15.55
C LEU A 48 -3.99 19.58 -16.86
N ILE A 49 -5.25 19.28 -17.18
CA ILE A 49 -5.92 19.79 -18.39
C ILE A 49 -6.00 21.32 -18.35
N ARG A 50 -6.38 21.89 -17.20
CA ARG A 50 -6.55 23.33 -17.04
C ARG A 50 -5.24 24.10 -17.13
N LEU A 51 -4.15 23.53 -16.58
CA LEU A 51 -2.85 24.21 -16.45
C LEU A 51 -1.93 23.96 -17.64
N PHE A 52 -2.22 22.94 -18.46
CA PHE A 52 -1.35 22.53 -19.54
C PHE A 52 -1.22 23.64 -20.60
N ASP A 53 0.04 24.00 -20.87
CA ASP A 53 0.41 24.99 -21.88
C ASP A 53 1.65 24.49 -22.64
N LEU A 54 1.51 24.35 -23.96
CA LEU A 54 2.61 23.95 -24.85
C LEU A 54 3.83 24.86 -24.76
N GLY A 55 3.61 26.15 -24.49
CA GLY A 55 4.70 27.13 -24.32
C GLY A 55 5.62 26.84 -23.14
N ARG A 56 5.15 26.03 -22.19
CA ARG A 56 5.91 25.60 -21.00
C ARG A 56 6.56 24.22 -21.15
N CYS A 57 6.47 23.62 -22.32
CA CYS A 57 7.18 22.38 -22.60
C CYS A 57 8.67 22.64 -22.74
N SER A 58 9.48 21.87 -22.04
CA SER A 58 10.93 21.92 -22.11
C SER A 58 11.43 21.45 -23.48
N LYS A 59 12.38 22.18 -24.04
CA LYS A 59 13.09 21.75 -25.25
C LYS A 59 14.25 20.80 -24.95
N ALA A 60 14.64 20.68 -23.68
CA ALA A 60 15.68 19.77 -23.23
C ALA A 60 15.12 18.37 -23.01
N GLY A 61 15.96 17.35 -23.20
CA GLY A 61 15.58 15.98 -22.87
C GLY A 61 15.31 15.85 -21.37
N ALA A 62 14.19 15.21 -21.01
CA ALA A 62 13.87 14.92 -19.62
C ALA A 62 14.55 13.63 -19.17
N LYS A 63 15.10 13.66 -17.94
CA LYS A 63 15.64 12.46 -17.30
C LYS A 63 14.51 11.73 -16.57
N PHE A 64 14.27 10.49 -16.96
CA PHE A 64 13.34 9.63 -16.27
C PHE A 64 13.91 9.24 -14.89
N ASP A 65 13.23 9.64 -13.82
CA ASP A 65 13.57 9.26 -12.45
C ASP A 65 12.58 8.22 -11.93
N TYR A 66 13.03 6.97 -11.90
CA TYR A 66 12.22 5.85 -11.44
C TYR A 66 11.77 6.02 -9.97
N LYS A 67 12.63 6.55 -9.10
CA LYS A 67 12.29 6.76 -7.69
C LYS A 67 11.19 7.81 -7.53
N LYS A 68 11.25 8.86 -8.34
CA LYS A 68 10.20 9.87 -8.37
C LYS A 68 8.86 9.29 -8.86
N GLY A 69 8.89 8.40 -9.84
CA GLY A 69 7.68 7.68 -10.26
C GLY A 69 7.04 6.85 -9.15
N ILE A 70 7.85 6.15 -8.34
CA ILE A 70 7.37 5.40 -7.16
C ILE A 70 6.77 6.35 -6.12
N TRP A 71 7.42 7.47 -5.83
CA TRP A 71 6.92 8.49 -4.93
C TRP A 71 5.56 9.04 -5.39
N PHE A 72 5.40 9.36 -6.67
CA PHE A 72 4.10 9.75 -7.21
C PHE A 72 3.03 8.71 -6.91
N ASN A 73 3.33 7.44 -7.15
CA ASN A 73 2.37 6.37 -6.91
C ASN A 73 1.96 6.27 -5.43
N HIS A 74 2.92 6.40 -4.52
CA HIS A 74 2.66 6.46 -3.08
C HIS A 74 1.73 7.61 -2.70
N GLU A 75 2.02 8.81 -3.18
CA GLU A 75 1.19 10.00 -2.87
C GLU A 75 -0.25 9.84 -3.38
N TYR A 76 -0.43 9.26 -4.56
CA TYR A 76 -1.77 8.96 -5.09
C TYR A 76 -2.49 7.86 -4.30
N ILE A 77 -1.76 6.86 -3.78
CA ILE A 77 -2.33 5.89 -2.85
C ILE A 77 -2.82 6.58 -1.57
N LEU A 78 -2.04 7.50 -1.02
CA LEU A 78 -2.44 8.26 0.17
C LEU A 78 -3.69 9.13 -0.05
N GLN A 79 -3.84 9.71 -1.24
CA GLN A 79 -4.98 10.54 -1.60
C GLN A 79 -6.27 9.74 -1.83
N LYS A 80 -6.18 8.46 -2.20
CA LYS A 80 -7.36 7.62 -2.36
C LYS A 80 -8.06 7.41 -1.02
N SER A 81 -9.39 7.35 -1.06
CA SER A 81 -10.16 6.91 0.09
C SER A 81 -9.83 5.46 0.45
N ASP A 82 -9.95 5.11 1.71
CA ASP A 82 -9.68 3.76 2.20
C ASP A 82 -10.63 2.73 1.56
N ALA A 83 -11.87 3.15 1.25
CA ALA A 83 -12.84 2.32 0.55
C ALA A 83 -12.43 2.02 -0.90
N GLU A 84 -11.96 3.03 -1.67
CA GLU A 84 -11.44 2.80 -3.03
C GLU A 84 -10.22 1.88 -3.03
N LEU A 85 -9.30 2.05 -2.07
CA LEU A 85 -8.15 1.17 -1.93
C LEU A 85 -8.55 -0.24 -1.51
N ALA A 86 -9.58 -0.40 -0.67
CA ALA A 86 -10.11 -1.70 -0.30
C ALA A 86 -10.65 -2.45 -1.54
N GLU A 87 -11.35 -1.75 -2.45
CA GLU A 87 -11.79 -2.35 -3.71
C GLU A 87 -10.61 -2.79 -4.60
N LEU A 88 -9.57 -1.97 -4.69
CA LEU A 88 -8.35 -2.33 -5.42
C LEU A 88 -7.56 -3.47 -4.76
N PHE A 89 -7.72 -3.65 -3.46
CA PHE A 89 -7.05 -4.71 -2.70
C PHE A 89 -7.74 -6.07 -2.83
N LYS A 90 -9.06 -6.14 -3.04
CA LYS A 90 -9.82 -7.40 -3.19
C LYS A 90 -9.22 -8.36 -4.22
N PRO A 91 -8.87 -7.94 -5.45
CA PRO A 91 -8.19 -8.82 -6.41
C PRO A 91 -6.86 -9.36 -5.90
N VAL A 92 -6.09 -8.55 -5.17
CA VAL A 92 -4.81 -8.99 -4.58
C VAL A 92 -5.05 -10.08 -3.54
N LEU A 93 -6.03 -9.90 -2.63
CA LEU A 93 -6.44 -10.90 -1.66
C LEU A 93 -6.84 -12.22 -2.33
N THR A 94 -7.64 -12.14 -3.40
CA THR A 94 -8.06 -13.32 -4.15
C THR A 94 -6.87 -14.06 -4.77
N GLN A 95 -5.90 -13.35 -5.31
CA GLN A 95 -4.66 -13.93 -5.86
C GLN A 95 -3.82 -14.64 -4.78
N GLN A 96 -3.92 -14.19 -3.53
CA GLN A 96 -3.25 -14.80 -2.38
C GLN A 96 -4.05 -15.97 -1.77
N GLY A 97 -5.20 -16.32 -2.36
CA GLY A 97 -6.04 -17.43 -1.89
C GLY A 97 -6.99 -17.07 -0.76
N VAL A 98 -7.11 -15.79 -0.42
CA VAL A 98 -8.05 -15.31 0.60
C VAL A 98 -9.46 -15.28 0.03
N ASP A 99 -10.40 -15.92 0.71
CA ASP A 99 -11.83 -15.85 0.41
C ASP A 99 -12.40 -14.50 0.89
N VAL A 100 -12.43 -13.53 -0.03
CA VAL A 100 -12.87 -12.16 0.25
C VAL A 100 -14.31 -12.09 0.74
N SER A 101 -15.17 -13.06 0.40
CA SER A 101 -16.57 -13.07 0.80
C SER A 101 -16.79 -13.21 2.32
N LYS A 102 -15.75 -13.63 3.05
CA LYS A 102 -15.76 -13.75 4.51
C LYS A 102 -15.58 -12.42 5.25
N TYR A 103 -15.20 -11.38 4.54
CA TYR A 103 -14.86 -10.09 5.13
C TYR A 103 -15.80 -9.00 4.62
N SER A 104 -16.32 -8.18 5.53
CA SER A 104 -17.13 -7.02 5.14
C SER A 104 -16.27 -5.92 4.51
N ASP A 105 -16.90 -5.08 3.68
CA ASP A 105 -16.21 -3.90 3.10
C ASP A 105 -15.69 -2.96 4.19
N ALA A 106 -16.42 -2.82 5.30
CA ALA A 106 -15.99 -2.04 6.45
C ALA A 106 -14.70 -2.59 7.07
N TYR A 107 -14.60 -3.92 7.20
CA TYR A 107 -13.39 -4.56 7.71
C TYR A 107 -12.19 -4.31 6.77
N LEU A 108 -12.36 -4.54 5.47
CA LEU A 108 -11.30 -4.31 4.48
C LEU A 108 -10.86 -2.85 4.44
N THR A 109 -11.80 -1.91 4.53
CA THR A 109 -11.54 -0.47 4.61
C THR A 109 -10.70 -0.14 5.86
N THR A 110 -11.05 -0.69 7.01
CA THR A 110 -10.29 -0.50 8.25
C THR A 110 -8.87 -1.07 8.14
N VAL A 111 -8.73 -2.29 7.62
CA VAL A 111 -7.39 -2.90 7.41
C VAL A 111 -6.52 -2.02 6.51
N VAL A 112 -7.07 -1.56 5.38
CA VAL A 112 -6.35 -0.69 4.45
C VAL A 112 -5.94 0.62 5.11
N SER A 113 -6.81 1.26 5.89
CA SER A 113 -6.49 2.52 6.59
C SER A 113 -5.29 2.40 7.52
N LEU A 114 -5.08 1.23 8.14
CA LEU A 114 -3.96 0.97 9.05
C LEU A 114 -2.61 0.79 8.34
N VAL A 115 -2.62 0.39 7.06
CA VAL A 115 -1.40 -0.03 6.37
C VAL A 115 -1.05 0.80 5.13
N LYS A 116 -1.98 1.58 4.56
CA LYS A 116 -1.77 2.33 3.30
C LYS A 116 -0.55 3.26 3.31
N GLY A 117 -0.23 3.84 4.45
CA GLY A 117 0.94 4.72 4.61
C GLY A 117 2.31 4.02 4.48
N ARG A 118 2.32 2.69 4.38
CA ARG A 118 3.56 1.89 4.35
C ARG A 118 3.85 1.27 2.98
N VAL A 119 3.02 1.55 1.98
CA VAL A 119 3.10 0.90 0.67
C VAL A 119 3.26 1.91 -0.46
N ASN A 120 3.98 1.54 -1.48
CA ASN A 120 4.11 2.32 -2.72
C ASN A 120 3.19 1.77 -3.83
N PHE A 121 2.75 0.52 -3.70
CA PHE A 121 1.88 -0.15 -4.67
C PHE A 121 0.77 -0.92 -3.95
N VAL A 122 -0.41 -1.01 -4.57
CA VAL A 122 -1.56 -1.71 -4.00
C VAL A 122 -1.25 -3.18 -3.68
N LYS A 123 -0.43 -3.84 -4.49
CA LYS A 123 -0.01 -5.23 -4.25
C LYS A 123 0.79 -5.43 -2.95
N GLU A 124 1.49 -4.39 -2.49
CA GLU A 124 2.28 -4.42 -1.26
C GLU A 124 1.41 -4.37 0.00
N LEU A 125 0.11 -4.01 -0.14
CA LEU A 125 -0.85 -4.08 0.97
C LEU A 125 -0.91 -5.48 1.57
N TRP A 126 -0.77 -6.54 0.76
CA TRP A 126 -0.77 -7.90 1.27
C TRP A 126 0.33 -8.15 2.30
N GLU A 127 1.57 -7.79 1.99
CA GLU A 127 2.70 -7.99 2.89
C GLU A 127 2.54 -7.24 4.22
N GLN A 128 1.86 -6.09 4.18
CA GLN A 128 1.60 -5.28 5.37
C GLN A 128 0.36 -5.73 6.14
N ALA A 129 -0.60 -6.39 5.47
CA ALA A 129 -1.91 -6.70 6.02
C ALA A 129 -2.17 -8.21 6.24
N ARG A 130 -1.29 -9.12 5.78
CA ARG A 130 -1.58 -10.56 5.77
C ARG A 130 -1.99 -11.13 7.13
N PHE A 131 -1.44 -10.59 8.22
CA PHE A 131 -1.73 -11.05 9.58
C PHE A 131 -3.17 -10.74 10.05
N PHE A 132 -3.91 -9.91 9.32
CA PHE A 132 -5.34 -9.72 9.52
C PHE A 132 -6.19 -10.83 8.89
N PHE A 133 -5.62 -11.61 7.99
CA PHE A 133 -6.30 -12.66 7.22
C PHE A 133 -5.80 -14.07 7.55
N GLU A 134 -4.54 -14.19 7.96
CA GLU A 134 -3.87 -15.45 8.23
C GLU A 134 -3.13 -15.40 9.55
N ALA A 135 -3.32 -16.41 10.37
CA ALA A 135 -2.50 -16.58 11.58
C ALA A 135 -1.05 -16.89 11.20
N PRO A 136 -0.05 -16.34 11.91
CA PRO A 136 1.35 -16.65 11.64
C PRO A 136 1.63 -18.13 11.91
N THR A 137 2.26 -18.81 10.95
CA THR A 137 2.67 -20.22 11.05
C THR A 137 4.12 -20.38 11.50
N THR A 138 4.90 -19.32 11.39
CA THR A 138 6.33 -19.30 11.75
C THR A 138 6.67 -18.02 12.50
N TYR A 139 7.61 -18.12 13.42
CA TYR A 139 8.09 -17.00 14.21
C TYR A 139 9.61 -16.86 14.02
N ALA A 140 10.12 -15.63 14.00
CA ALA A 140 11.55 -15.39 13.89
C ALA A 140 12.29 -15.96 15.13
N GLU A 141 13.16 -16.95 14.93
CA GLU A 141 13.88 -17.61 16.02
C GLU A 141 14.63 -16.65 16.94
N LYS A 142 15.20 -15.59 16.39
CA LYS A 142 15.91 -14.56 17.15
C LYS A 142 14.99 -13.86 18.15
N ASP A 143 13.76 -13.55 17.73
CA ASP A 143 12.78 -12.87 18.57
C ASP A 143 12.20 -13.82 19.62
N VAL A 144 11.95 -15.06 19.23
CA VAL A 144 11.53 -16.10 20.17
C VAL A 144 12.59 -16.29 21.26
N LYS A 145 13.86 -16.52 20.89
CA LYS A 145 14.96 -16.70 21.86
C LYS A 145 15.14 -15.48 22.78
N LYS A 146 14.91 -14.28 22.28
CA LYS A 146 15.05 -13.04 23.04
C LYS A 146 13.90 -12.77 24.00
N ARG A 147 12.65 -13.03 23.54
CA ARG A 147 11.43 -12.56 24.21
C ARG A 147 10.64 -13.66 24.88
N TRP A 148 10.71 -14.89 24.39
CA TRP A 148 10.02 -16.03 25.00
C TRP A 148 10.78 -16.55 26.20
N LYS A 149 10.17 -16.46 27.39
CA LYS A 149 10.72 -16.87 28.67
C LYS A 149 9.86 -17.95 29.31
N GLU A 150 10.30 -18.51 30.46
CA GLU A 150 9.57 -19.57 31.14
C GLU A 150 8.16 -19.19 31.58
N ASP A 151 7.94 -17.93 31.93
CA ASP A 151 6.65 -17.36 32.36
C ASP A 151 5.76 -16.94 31.20
N THR A 152 6.28 -16.79 29.97
CA THR A 152 5.55 -16.32 28.82
C THR A 152 4.26 -17.12 28.52
N PRO A 153 4.25 -18.47 28.59
CA PRO A 153 3.01 -19.23 28.38
C PRO A 153 1.90 -18.91 29.39
N ALA A 154 2.28 -18.71 30.66
CA ALA A 154 1.31 -18.37 31.70
C ALA A 154 0.72 -16.98 31.47
N ILE A 155 1.57 -15.98 31.19
CA ILE A 155 1.13 -14.61 30.86
C ILE A 155 0.22 -14.59 29.64
N LEU A 156 0.56 -15.32 28.57
CA LEU A 156 -0.28 -15.38 27.36
C LEU A 156 -1.63 -16.07 27.63
N THR A 157 -1.66 -17.09 28.49
CA THR A 157 -2.92 -17.76 28.87
C THR A 157 -3.83 -16.80 29.62
N GLU A 158 -3.29 -16.04 30.56
CA GLU A 158 -4.03 -15.00 31.29
C GLU A 158 -4.52 -13.90 30.35
N LEU A 159 -3.66 -13.39 29.48
CA LEU A 159 -4.02 -12.39 28.47
C LEU A 159 -5.15 -12.89 27.55
N ILE A 160 -5.09 -14.13 27.08
CA ILE A 160 -6.16 -14.72 26.25
C ILE A 160 -7.48 -14.73 27.03
N ALA A 161 -7.49 -15.12 28.29
CA ALA A 161 -8.70 -15.15 29.12
C ALA A 161 -9.29 -13.74 29.28
N ILE A 162 -8.44 -12.73 29.51
CA ILE A 162 -8.86 -11.34 29.61
C ILE A 162 -9.45 -10.85 28.28
N LEU A 163 -8.75 -11.07 27.16
CA LEU A 163 -9.23 -10.64 25.83
C LEU A 163 -10.55 -11.33 25.43
N GLN A 164 -10.74 -12.60 25.79
CA GLN A 164 -12.01 -13.31 25.54
C GLN A 164 -13.20 -12.74 26.36
N GLY A 165 -12.93 -12.08 27.47
CA GLY A 165 -13.93 -11.41 28.27
C GLY A 165 -14.23 -9.97 27.90
N MET A 166 -13.52 -9.43 26.89
CA MET A 166 -13.71 -8.03 26.45
C MET A 166 -14.81 -7.92 25.41
N ASP A 167 -15.77 -7.04 25.65
CA ASP A 167 -16.82 -6.69 24.68
C ASP A 167 -16.40 -5.57 23.72
N ASN A 168 -15.32 -4.83 24.06
CA ASN A 168 -14.83 -3.69 23.29
C ASN A 168 -13.31 -3.72 23.15
N PHE A 169 -12.84 -3.73 21.89
CA PHE A 169 -11.42 -3.75 21.52
C PHE A 169 -10.89 -2.38 21.05
N GLU A 170 -11.53 -1.27 21.44
CA GLU A 170 -10.97 0.06 21.19
C GLU A 170 -9.66 0.24 21.97
N SER A 171 -8.81 1.19 21.53
CA SER A 171 -7.44 1.34 22.05
C SER A 171 -7.40 1.56 23.57
N LYS A 172 -8.25 2.44 24.11
CA LYS A 172 -8.25 2.75 25.56
C LYS A 172 -8.58 1.55 26.45
N PRO A 173 -9.71 0.84 26.25
CA PRO A 173 -9.99 -0.37 27.02
C PRO A 173 -8.92 -1.45 26.89
N SER A 174 -8.33 -1.60 25.70
CA SER A 174 -7.30 -2.59 25.45
C SER A 174 -5.97 -2.25 26.16
N GLU A 175 -5.62 -0.97 26.25
CA GLU A 175 -4.42 -0.50 26.97
C GLU A 175 -4.55 -0.69 28.47
N GLU A 176 -5.73 -0.43 29.07
CA GLU A 176 -5.98 -0.58 30.49
C GLU A 176 -5.88 -2.04 30.97
N VAL A 177 -6.07 -2.98 30.08
CA VAL A 177 -6.05 -4.43 30.36
C VAL A 177 -4.65 -5.03 30.24
N VAL A 178 -3.75 -4.44 29.44
CA VAL A 178 -2.43 -4.99 29.11
C VAL A 178 -1.30 -4.40 29.98
N ILE A 179 -1.60 -3.37 30.80
CA ILE A 179 -0.66 -2.79 31.78
C ILE A 179 -0.80 -3.52 33.11
#